data_dfdfc02275669426014098bd486d18fd
#
_entry.id   dfdfc02275669426014098bd486d18fd
#
_cell.length_a   1.000
_cell.length_b   1.000
_cell.length_c   1.000
_cell.angle_alpha   90.00
_cell.angle_beta   90.00
_cell.angle_gamma   90.00
#
_symmetry.space_group_name_H-M   'P 1'
#
loop_
_entity.id
_entity.type
_entity.pdbx_description
1 polymer ?
#
loop_
_entity_poly.entity_id
_entity_poly.type
_entity_poly.pdbx_seq_one_letter_code
_entity_poly.pdbx_strand_id
1 'polypeptide(L)'
;MIKIGILGDIGSGKSYVAENFGYPVFNADLEVSKLYEKDRNIFIKLKKILPKYIFSFPVNKKEISTAVLANKDNLKKIVKIVHIEIKKKMNIFLKKNKNKKIVILDIPLLLENKINKKND
;
A
#
# COMPACT_ATOMS: atom_id res chain seq x y z
N MET A 1 4.60 -11.44 -19.30
CA MET A 1 4.59 -10.13 -18.65
C MET A 1 5.84 -9.96 -17.79
N ILE A 2 6.53 -8.86 -17.95
CA ILE A 2 7.69 -8.53 -17.13
C ILE A 2 7.24 -7.61 -16.00
N LYS A 3 7.55 -7.98 -14.77
CA LYS A 3 7.24 -7.19 -13.59
C LYS A 3 8.49 -6.45 -13.15
N ILE A 4 8.44 -5.12 -13.14
CA ILE A 4 9.56 -4.31 -12.68
C ILE A 4 9.18 -3.68 -11.34
N GLY A 5 9.90 -4.07 -10.31
CA GLY A 5 9.73 -3.45 -8.99
C GLY A 5 10.60 -2.22 -8.89
N ILE A 6 10.00 -1.09 -8.56
CA ILE A 6 10.75 0.13 -8.31
C ILE A 6 10.80 0.34 -6.80
N LEU A 7 12.02 0.29 -6.27
CA LEU A 7 12.30 0.46 -4.86
C LEU A 7 13.00 1.77 -4.63
N GLY A 8 12.82 2.32 -3.47
CA GLY A 8 13.58 3.48 -3.07
C GLY A 8 12.72 4.63 -2.58
N ASP A 9 13.39 5.71 -2.30
CA ASP A 9 12.77 6.86 -1.67
C ASP A 9 11.94 7.67 -2.65
N ILE A 10 10.96 8.37 -2.11
CA ILE A 10 10.19 9.35 -2.85
C ILE A 10 11.16 10.40 -3.38
N GLY A 11 11.03 10.73 -4.65
CA GLY A 11 11.90 11.70 -5.28
C GLY A 11 13.08 11.11 -6.05
N SER A 12 13.16 9.78 -6.11
CA SER A 12 14.23 9.12 -6.88
C SER A 12 14.02 9.16 -8.40
N GLY A 13 12.95 9.82 -8.86
CA GLY A 13 12.65 9.89 -10.29
C GLY A 13 11.91 8.71 -10.86
N LYS A 14 11.53 7.75 -10.03
CA LYS A 14 10.84 6.53 -10.49
C LYS A 14 9.50 6.82 -11.15
N SER A 15 8.73 7.76 -10.63
CA SER A 15 7.44 8.14 -11.22
C SER A 15 7.64 8.78 -12.59
N TYR A 16 8.67 9.59 -12.72
CA TYR A 16 9.02 10.23 -13.98
C TYR A 16 9.34 9.19 -15.05
N VAL A 17 10.15 8.19 -14.70
CA VAL A 17 10.52 7.12 -15.62
C VAL A 17 9.28 6.36 -16.08
N ALA A 18 8.41 5.97 -15.13
CA ALA A 18 7.21 5.23 -15.43
C ALA A 18 6.29 6.00 -16.38
N GLU A 19 6.06 7.28 -16.10
CA GLU A 19 5.19 8.12 -16.92
C GLU A 19 5.72 8.30 -18.34
N ASN A 20 7.04 8.52 -18.46
CA ASN A 20 7.64 8.75 -19.78
C ASN A 20 7.58 7.54 -20.69
N PHE A 21 7.62 6.34 -20.13
CA PHE A 21 7.55 5.12 -20.95
C PHE A 21 6.14 4.59 -21.12
N GLY A 22 5.14 5.22 -20.48
CA GLY A 22 3.75 4.81 -20.63
C GLY A 22 3.41 3.44 -20.11
N TYR A 23 4.21 2.89 -19.20
CA TYR A 23 3.93 1.59 -18.62
C TYR A 23 2.85 1.69 -17.54
N PRO A 24 1.98 0.67 -17.40
CA PRO A 24 1.06 0.64 -16.27
C PRO A 24 1.82 0.61 -14.95
N VAL A 25 1.38 1.43 -14.00
CA VAL A 25 2.03 1.56 -12.69
C VAL A 25 1.06 1.22 -11.58
N PHE A 26 1.48 0.34 -10.68
CA PHE A 26 0.80 0.11 -9.41
C PHE A 26 1.57 0.85 -8.32
N ASN A 27 0.99 1.92 -7.79
CA ASN A 27 1.60 2.71 -6.73
C ASN A 27 0.93 2.36 -5.41
N ALA A 28 1.65 1.61 -4.56
CA ALA A 28 1.09 1.12 -3.30
C ALA A 28 0.73 2.27 -2.34
N ASP A 29 1.53 3.32 -2.27
CA ASP A 29 1.23 4.46 -1.40
C ASP A 29 -0.08 5.13 -1.79
N LEU A 30 -0.31 5.30 -3.09
CA LEU A 30 -1.54 5.87 -3.59
C LEU A 30 -2.74 4.97 -3.26
N GLU A 31 -2.56 3.66 -3.39
CA GLU A 31 -3.62 2.71 -3.06
C GLU A 31 -3.95 2.71 -1.57
N VAL A 32 -2.94 2.85 -0.71
CA VAL A 32 -3.15 2.99 0.73
C VAL A 32 -3.97 4.26 1.03
N SER A 33 -3.63 5.37 0.36
CA SER A 33 -4.39 6.61 0.53
C SER A 33 -5.85 6.45 0.13
N LYS A 34 -6.12 5.73 -0.95
CA LYS A 34 -7.49 5.44 -1.38
C LYS A 34 -8.24 4.58 -0.36
N LEU A 35 -7.57 3.60 0.23
CA LEU A 35 -8.17 2.76 1.27
C LEU A 35 -8.58 3.61 2.46
N TYR A 36 -7.70 4.47 2.93
CA TYR A 36 -8.00 5.34 4.08
C TYR A 36 -9.16 6.28 3.78
N GLU A 37 -9.24 6.80 2.56
CA GLU A 37 -10.26 7.76 2.19
C GLU A 37 -11.63 7.14 1.97
N LYS A 38 -11.69 5.95 1.36
CA LYS A 38 -12.95 5.41 0.83
C LYS A 38 -13.37 4.07 1.41
N ASP A 39 -12.48 3.29 1.99
CA ASP A 39 -12.78 1.90 2.38
C ASP A 39 -13.24 1.82 3.83
N ARG A 40 -14.55 1.63 4.02
CA ARG A 40 -15.12 1.48 5.35
C ARG A 40 -14.67 0.21 6.06
N ASN A 41 -14.41 -0.85 5.30
CA ASN A 41 -13.97 -2.12 5.89
C ASN A 41 -12.59 -1.99 6.53
N ILE A 42 -11.69 -1.25 5.89
CA ILE A 42 -10.38 -0.94 6.46
C ILE A 42 -10.55 -0.14 7.75
N PHE A 43 -11.40 0.88 7.72
CA PHE A 43 -11.67 1.69 8.90
C PHE A 43 -12.20 0.82 10.06
N ILE A 44 -13.17 -0.04 9.79
CA ILE A 44 -13.76 -0.92 10.80
C ILE A 44 -12.71 -1.83 11.42
N LYS A 45 -11.85 -2.43 10.60
CA LYS A 45 -10.77 -3.31 11.05
C LYS A 45 -9.75 -2.57 11.90
N LEU A 46 -9.34 -1.38 11.46
CA LEU A 46 -8.37 -0.57 12.20
C LEU A 46 -8.96 -0.09 13.53
N LYS A 47 -10.21 0.35 13.53
CA LYS A 47 -10.88 0.79 14.75
C LYS A 47 -11.03 -0.35 15.74
N LYS A 48 -11.30 -1.56 15.26
CA LYS A 48 -11.45 -2.73 16.11
C LYS A 48 -10.17 -3.05 16.89
N ILE A 49 -9.02 -2.93 16.23
CA ILE A 49 -7.73 -3.26 16.87
C ILE A 49 -7.12 -2.08 17.63
N LEU A 50 -7.42 -0.85 17.22
CA LEU A 50 -6.85 0.35 17.83
C LEU A 50 -7.95 1.38 18.13
N PRO A 51 -8.94 1.02 18.99
CA PRO A 51 -10.09 1.90 19.23
C PRO A 51 -9.74 3.19 19.96
N LYS A 52 -8.60 3.23 20.66
CA LYS A 52 -8.16 4.44 21.36
C LYS A 52 -7.61 5.49 20.40
N TYR A 53 -7.15 5.06 19.23
CA TYR A 53 -6.44 5.94 18.30
C TYR A 53 -7.19 6.18 17.00
N ILE A 54 -7.92 5.19 16.51
CA ILE A 54 -8.59 5.26 15.23
C ILE A 54 -10.10 5.25 15.43
N PHE A 55 -10.73 6.39 15.21
CA PHE A 55 -12.15 6.56 15.46
C PHE A 55 -12.87 7.44 14.44
N SER A 56 -12.15 8.01 13.46
CA SER A 56 -12.75 8.89 12.44
C SER A 56 -12.73 8.21 11.07
N PHE A 57 -13.82 8.40 10.32
CA PHE A 57 -13.88 7.99 8.92
C PHE A 57 -14.15 9.24 8.08
N PRO A 58 -13.41 9.49 6.98
CA PRO A 58 -12.27 8.70 6.46
C PRO A 58 -11.13 8.55 7.46
N VAL A 59 -10.33 7.50 7.28
CA VAL A 59 -9.22 7.25 8.18
C VAL A 59 -8.26 8.45 8.18
N ASN A 60 -8.00 8.99 9.35
CA ASN A 60 -7.21 10.21 9.51
C ASN A 60 -5.74 9.85 9.72
N LYS A 61 -4.87 10.42 8.89
CA LYS A 61 -3.42 10.16 8.99
C LYS A 61 -2.84 10.57 10.33
N LYS A 62 -3.39 11.61 10.97
CA LYS A 62 -2.94 12.04 12.30
C LYS A 62 -3.24 10.97 13.35
N GLU A 63 -4.39 10.32 13.25
CA GLU A 63 -4.74 9.22 14.16
C GLU A 63 -3.81 8.04 13.97
N ILE A 64 -3.48 7.71 12.72
CA ILE A 64 -2.51 6.66 12.40
C ILE A 64 -1.14 7.01 13.01
N SER A 65 -0.67 8.23 12.79
CA SER A 65 0.63 8.68 13.32
C SER A 65 0.65 8.62 14.85
N THR A 66 -0.41 9.05 15.50
CA THR A 66 -0.52 9.01 16.96
C THR A 66 -0.43 7.59 17.47
N ALA A 67 -1.13 6.66 16.81
CA ALA A 67 -1.09 5.24 17.18
C ALA A 67 0.32 4.66 17.05
N VAL A 68 0.99 4.96 15.94
CA VAL A 68 2.34 4.44 15.67
C VAL A 68 3.35 4.98 16.67
N LEU A 69 3.25 6.27 17.01
CA LEU A 69 4.16 6.90 17.97
C LEU A 69 3.94 6.38 19.39
N ALA A 70 2.72 5.98 19.71
CA ALA A 70 2.41 5.48 21.06
C ALA A 70 3.03 4.09 21.33
N ASN A 71 3.08 3.23 20.31
CA ASN A 71 3.63 1.89 20.46
C ASN A 71 4.03 1.34 19.10
N LYS A 72 5.25 0.83 18.99
CA LYS A 72 5.77 0.27 17.74
C LYS A 72 4.93 -0.90 17.22
N ASP A 73 4.31 -1.67 18.10
CA ASP A 73 3.48 -2.80 17.72
C ASP A 73 2.24 -2.36 16.95
N ASN A 74 1.80 -1.12 17.14
CA ASN A 74 0.65 -0.58 16.42
C ASN A 74 0.93 -0.49 14.93
N LEU A 75 2.17 -0.12 14.56
CA LEU A 75 2.57 -0.08 13.15
C LEU A 75 2.45 -1.46 12.51
N LYS A 76 2.92 -2.50 13.22
CA LYS A 76 2.84 -3.88 12.72
C LYS A 76 1.39 -4.31 12.49
N LYS A 77 0.51 -3.95 13.42
CA LYS A 77 -0.92 -4.26 13.30
C LYS A 77 -1.56 -3.58 12.10
N ILE A 78 -1.26 -2.31 11.90
CA ILE A 78 -1.78 -1.53 10.79
C ILE A 78 -1.26 -2.10 9.47
N VAL A 79 0.05 -2.35 9.37
CA VAL A 79 0.66 -2.88 8.16
C VAL A 79 0.07 -4.23 7.78
N LYS A 80 -0.19 -5.09 8.77
CA LYS A 80 -0.77 -6.41 8.52
C LYS A 80 -2.15 -6.30 7.85
N ILE A 81 -2.99 -5.40 8.35
CA ILE A 81 -4.33 -5.20 7.80
C ILE A 81 -4.27 -4.58 6.40
N VAL A 82 -3.49 -3.52 6.24
CA VAL A 82 -3.35 -2.81 4.98
C VAL A 82 -2.72 -3.69 3.91
N HIS A 83 -1.72 -4.48 4.29
CA HIS A 83 -1.00 -5.36 3.37
C HIS A 83 -1.92 -6.36 2.68
N ILE A 84 -2.87 -6.95 3.40
CA ILE A 84 -3.82 -7.91 2.83
C ILE A 84 -4.60 -7.25 1.70
N GLU A 85 -5.10 -6.04 1.92
CA GLU A 85 -5.89 -5.32 0.93
C GLU A 85 -5.04 -4.82 -0.26
N ILE A 86 -3.82 -4.38 0.02
CA ILE A 86 -2.90 -3.94 -1.05
C ILE A 86 -2.52 -5.12 -1.93
N LYS A 87 -2.30 -6.29 -1.35
CA LYS A 87 -1.99 -7.49 -2.12
C LYS A 87 -3.15 -7.88 -3.05
N LYS A 88 -4.38 -7.78 -2.58
CA LYS A 88 -5.55 -8.02 -3.41
C LYS A 88 -5.63 -7.06 -4.58
N LYS A 89 -5.38 -5.77 -4.32
CA LYS A 89 -5.39 -4.73 -5.36
C LYS A 89 -4.29 -4.96 -6.38
N MET A 90 -3.11 -5.35 -5.93
CA MET A 90 -1.98 -5.66 -6.82
C MET A 90 -2.32 -6.83 -7.74
N ASN A 91 -2.93 -7.88 -7.20
CA ASN A 91 -3.33 -9.03 -8.00
C ASN A 91 -4.37 -8.66 -9.06
N ILE A 92 -5.32 -7.79 -8.72
CA ILE A 92 -6.29 -7.28 -9.68
C ILE A 92 -5.60 -6.48 -10.78
N PHE A 93 -4.66 -5.62 -10.40
CA PHE A 93 -3.87 -4.84 -11.35
C PHE A 93 -3.09 -5.73 -12.29
N LEU A 94 -2.44 -6.78 -11.78
CA LEU A 94 -1.68 -7.70 -12.61
C LEU A 94 -2.57 -8.46 -13.58
N LYS A 95 -3.76 -8.88 -13.16
CA LYS A 95 -4.72 -9.55 -14.03
C LYS A 95 -5.21 -8.63 -15.15
N LYS A 96 -5.50 -7.38 -14.83
CA LYS A 96 -5.94 -6.39 -15.83
C LYS A 96 -4.89 -6.12 -16.88
N ASN A 97 -3.62 -6.26 -16.51
CA ASN A 97 -2.49 -5.93 -17.38
C ASN A 97 -1.73 -7.16 -17.84
N LYS A 98 -2.35 -8.33 -17.80
CA LYS A 98 -1.68 -9.59 -18.18
C LYS A 98 -1.15 -9.61 -19.61
N ASN A 99 -1.77 -8.83 -20.49
CA ASN A 99 -1.35 -8.74 -21.90
C ASN A 99 -0.29 -7.67 -22.14
N LYS A 100 0.08 -6.92 -21.10
CA LYS A 100 1.14 -5.91 -21.22
C LYS A 100 2.49 -6.59 -21.00
N LYS A 101 3.49 -6.19 -21.78
CA LYS A 101 4.83 -6.76 -21.65
C LYS A 101 5.52 -6.32 -20.37
N ILE A 102 5.30 -5.08 -19.97
CA ILE A 102 5.98 -4.50 -18.80
C ILE A 102 4.94 -3.80 -17.93
N VAL A 103 4.98 -4.08 -16.63
CA VAL A 103 4.24 -3.33 -15.62
C VAL A 103 5.21 -2.91 -14.52
N ILE A 104 4.92 -1.79 -13.88
CA ILE A 104 5.78 -1.25 -12.83
C ILE A 104 5.06 -1.34 -11.50
N LEU A 105 5.75 -1.90 -10.51
CA LEU A 105 5.25 -2.03 -9.15
C LEU A 105 6.04 -1.08 -8.26
N ASP A 106 5.41 0.04 -7.89
CA ASP A 106 6.00 1.03 -6.99
C ASP A 106 5.53 0.72 -5.57
N ILE A 107 6.34 -0.02 -4.84
CA ILE A 107 5.98 -0.55 -3.53
C ILE A 107 7.03 -0.10 -2.51
N PRO A 108 6.62 0.54 -1.39
CA PRO A 108 7.57 0.90 -0.33
C PRO A 108 8.28 -0.33 0.22
N LEU A 109 9.54 -0.17 0.61
CA LEU A 109 10.36 -1.26 1.12
C LEU A 109 9.69 -2.05 2.25
N LEU A 110 9.03 -1.36 3.15
CA LEU A 110 8.36 -2.01 4.28
C LEU A 110 7.26 -2.97 3.84
N LEU A 111 6.43 -2.55 2.89
CA LEU A 111 5.37 -3.39 2.35
C LEU A 111 5.92 -4.48 1.45
N GLU A 112 6.96 -4.19 0.69
CA GLU A 112 7.56 -5.14 -0.21
C GLU A 112 8.13 -6.34 0.54
N ASN A 113 8.85 -6.11 1.63
CA ASN A 113 9.40 -7.20 2.42
C ASN A 113 8.31 -8.17 2.88
N LYS A 114 7.15 -7.66 3.24
CA LYS A 114 6.01 -8.48 3.62
C LYS A 114 5.42 -9.26 2.45
N ILE A 115 5.32 -8.62 1.30
CA ILE A 115 4.77 -9.25 0.10
C ILE A 115 5.69 -10.35 -0.41
N ASN A 116 6.99 -10.09 -0.44
CA ASN A 116 7.97 -11.05 -0.92
C ASN A 116 8.04 -12.30 -0.05
N LYS A 117 7.94 -12.15 1.26
CA LYS A 117 7.92 -13.30 2.16
C LYS A 117 6.77 -14.26 1.90
N LYS A 118 5.66 -13.76 1.36
CA LYS A 118 4.51 -14.61 1.02
C LYS A 118 4.61 -15.23 -0.35
N ASN A 119 5.34 -14.61 -1.24
CA ASN A 119 5.44 -15.06 -2.64
C ASN A 119 6.65 -15.95 -2.89
N ASP A 120 7.54 -16.01 -1.94
CA ASP A 120 8.66 -16.95 -1.96
C ASP A 120 8.21 -18.29 -1.40
#